data_adf209812ab1e46ba98ea1ce058756de
#
_entry.id   adf209812ab1e46ba98ea1ce058756de
#
_cell.length_a   1.000
_cell.length_b   1.000
_cell.length_c   1.000
_cell.angle_alpha   90.00
_cell.angle_beta   90.00
_cell.angle_gamma   90.00
#
_symmetry.space_group_name_H-M   'P 1'
#
loop_
_entity.id
_entity.type
_entity.pdbx_description
1 polymer ?
#
loop_
_entity_poly.entity_id
_entity_poly.type
_entity_poly.pdbx_seq_one_letter_code
_entity_poly.pdbx_strand_id
1 'polypeptide(L)'
;MKALFVSLLLLILVSSAASANEVSPETLSDLAKARKATAKYHRVEQAEAEGYINLNFCEEGEGCHWLKPELLDNVFDPSQPEILLYVPDGDSWRLVAVEYVVPLSLSPGVAPEGFLGNADHWREDSEGVGLWELTVWLWLNNPNGMFEQHNPRAGSE
;
A
#
# COMPACT_ATOMS: atom_id res chain seq x y z
N MET A 1 -10.46 -71.27 -10.48
CA MET A 1 -10.50 -69.93 -11.08
C MET A 1 -10.43 -68.94 -9.95
N LYS A 2 -9.24 -68.23 -9.79
CA LYS A 2 -9.02 -67.24 -8.74
C LYS A 2 -9.15 -65.86 -9.40
N ALA A 3 -10.17 -65.10 -9.02
CA ALA A 3 -10.37 -63.74 -9.50
C ALA A 3 -9.41 -62.81 -8.75
N LEU A 4 -8.56 -62.06 -9.50
CA LEU A 4 -7.65 -61.05 -8.98
C LEU A 4 -8.43 -59.71 -8.99
N PHE A 5 -8.73 -59.19 -7.82
CA PHE A 5 -9.25 -57.84 -7.68
C PHE A 5 -8.07 -56.84 -7.69
N VAL A 6 -7.94 -56.11 -8.79
CA VAL A 6 -7.02 -54.98 -8.88
C VAL A 6 -7.74 -53.73 -8.34
N SER A 7 -7.36 -53.31 -7.14
CA SER A 7 -7.88 -52.09 -6.53
C SER A 7 -7.12 -50.92 -7.11
N LEU A 8 -7.77 -50.12 -7.96
CA LEU A 8 -7.23 -48.89 -8.54
C LEU A 8 -7.37 -47.76 -7.51
N LEU A 9 -6.27 -47.44 -6.83
CA LEU A 9 -6.22 -46.32 -5.90
C LEU A 9 -6.12 -45.01 -6.70
N LEU A 10 -7.25 -44.27 -6.81
CA LEU A 10 -7.29 -42.98 -7.46
C LEU A 10 -6.70 -41.91 -6.53
N LEU A 11 -5.46 -41.49 -6.80
CA LEU A 11 -4.80 -40.41 -6.07
C LEU A 11 -5.38 -39.08 -6.57
N ILE A 12 -6.29 -38.48 -5.78
CA ILE A 12 -6.81 -37.12 -6.06
C ILE A 12 -5.72 -36.14 -5.60
N LEU A 13 -4.97 -35.58 -6.56
CA LEU A 13 -4.13 -34.40 -6.36
C LEU A 13 -5.06 -33.20 -6.16
N VAL A 14 -5.27 -32.82 -4.91
CA VAL A 14 -5.86 -31.52 -4.57
C VAL A 14 -4.79 -30.46 -4.87
N SER A 15 -4.86 -29.90 -6.06
CA SER A 15 -4.11 -28.70 -6.40
C SER A 15 -4.74 -27.54 -5.62
N SER A 16 -4.15 -27.14 -4.51
CA SER A 16 -4.49 -25.90 -3.84
C SER A 16 -4.03 -24.77 -4.76
N ALA A 17 -4.97 -24.20 -5.50
CA ALA A 17 -4.75 -22.92 -6.16
C ALA A 17 -4.56 -21.89 -5.04
N ALA A 18 -3.32 -21.45 -4.82
CA ALA A 18 -3.05 -20.29 -3.98
C ALA A 18 -3.85 -19.13 -4.57
N SER A 19 -4.73 -18.55 -3.75
CA SER A 19 -5.49 -17.36 -4.12
C SER A 19 -4.48 -16.24 -4.39
N ALA A 20 -4.55 -15.60 -5.55
CA ALA A 20 -3.59 -14.59 -6.00
C ALA A 20 -3.58 -13.31 -5.14
N ASN A 21 -4.34 -13.27 -4.04
CA ASN A 21 -4.48 -12.13 -3.14
C ASN A 21 -4.16 -12.47 -1.67
N GLU A 22 -3.47 -13.56 -1.38
CA GLU A 22 -3.02 -13.78 0.00
C GLU A 22 -1.77 -12.94 0.27
N VAL A 23 -1.91 -12.02 1.24
CA VAL A 23 -0.80 -11.22 1.75
C VAL A 23 0.21 -12.13 2.43
N SER A 24 1.47 -12.12 1.99
CA SER A 24 2.51 -12.98 2.54
C SER A 24 2.83 -12.65 4.00
N PRO A 25 3.39 -13.57 4.80
CA PRO A 25 3.85 -13.27 6.15
C PRO A 25 4.89 -12.14 6.19
N GLU A 26 5.74 -12.05 5.18
CA GLU A 26 6.75 -11.01 5.01
C GLU A 26 6.07 -9.65 4.77
N THR A 27 5.08 -9.60 3.87
CA THR A 27 4.27 -8.39 3.65
C THR A 27 3.58 -7.95 4.94
N LEU A 28 2.99 -8.89 5.70
CA LEU A 28 2.36 -8.57 7.00
C LEU A 28 3.36 -7.99 8.00
N SER A 29 4.60 -8.48 8.01
CA SER A 29 5.67 -7.94 8.84
C SER A 29 6.01 -6.49 8.46
N ASP A 30 6.12 -6.20 7.16
CA ASP A 30 6.42 -4.87 6.67
C ASP A 30 5.25 -3.89 6.89
N LEU A 31 4.01 -4.33 6.71
CA LEU A 31 2.82 -3.56 7.08
C LEU A 31 2.79 -3.22 8.57
N ALA A 32 3.23 -4.15 9.44
CA ALA A 32 3.35 -3.88 10.87
C ALA A 32 4.44 -2.84 11.19
N LYS A 33 5.56 -2.85 10.45
CA LYS A 33 6.61 -1.81 10.56
C LYS A 33 6.06 -0.45 10.13
N ALA A 34 5.39 -0.39 8.98
CA ALA A 34 4.75 0.82 8.46
C ALA A 34 3.77 1.40 9.48
N ARG A 35 2.86 0.58 10.03
CA ARG A 35 1.92 1.01 11.08
C ARG A 35 2.63 1.55 12.30
N LYS A 36 3.65 0.85 12.81
CA LYS A 36 4.40 1.26 13.99
C LYS A 36 5.09 2.60 13.76
N ALA A 37 5.71 2.79 12.61
CA ALA A 37 6.44 4.02 12.28
C ALA A 37 5.50 5.22 12.11
N THR A 38 4.31 5.02 11.53
CA THR A 38 3.38 6.10 11.17
C THR A 38 2.32 6.38 12.23
N ALA A 39 2.17 5.54 13.27
CA ALA A 39 1.18 5.73 14.33
C ALA A 39 1.24 7.09 15.02
N LYS A 40 2.43 7.67 15.15
CA LYS A 40 2.64 9.01 15.73
C LYS A 40 2.05 10.13 14.87
N TYR A 41 1.87 9.90 13.60
CA TYR A 41 1.36 10.87 12.63
C TYR A 41 -0.18 10.94 12.59
N HIS A 42 -0.90 10.21 13.46
CA HIS A 42 -2.29 10.54 13.74
C HIS A 42 -2.46 11.96 14.28
N ARG A 43 -1.40 12.55 14.80
CA ARG A 43 -1.30 13.98 15.05
C ARG A 43 -0.54 14.62 13.89
N VAL A 44 -1.25 15.35 13.04
CA VAL A 44 -0.68 15.97 11.85
C VAL A 44 0.49 16.90 12.18
N GLU A 45 0.44 17.60 13.32
CA GLU A 45 1.50 18.47 13.79
C GLU A 45 2.82 17.71 14.03
N GLN A 46 2.73 16.42 14.37
CA GLN A 46 3.93 15.58 14.53
C GLN A 46 4.53 15.24 13.16
N ALA A 47 3.70 15.02 12.14
CA ALA A 47 4.19 14.82 10.78
C ALA A 47 4.88 16.09 10.26
N GLU A 48 4.26 17.25 10.43
CA GLU A 48 4.81 18.55 10.03
C GLU A 48 6.13 18.85 10.75
N ALA A 49 6.21 18.58 12.06
CA ALA A 49 7.42 18.76 12.84
C ALA A 49 8.59 17.86 12.38
N GLU A 50 8.26 16.71 11.74
CA GLU A 50 9.24 15.77 11.19
C GLU A 50 9.50 15.98 9.69
N GLY A 51 8.99 17.06 9.09
CA GLY A 51 9.33 17.49 7.74
C GLY A 51 8.33 17.09 6.65
N TYR A 52 7.16 16.55 7.01
CA TYR A 52 6.06 16.38 6.05
C TYR A 52 5.40 17.73 5.77
N ILE A 53 5.20 18.04 4.52
CA ILE A 53 4.67 19.32 4.02
C ILE A 53 3.31 19.06 3.38
N ASN A 54 2.27 19.79 3.82
CA ASN A 54 0.97 19.77 3.17
C ASN A 54 1.10 20.34 1.75
N LEU A 55 0.80 19.52 0.76
CA LEU A 55 0.85 19.95 -0.65
C LEU A 55 -0.34 20.81 -1.07
N ASN A 56 -1.35 20.99 -0.20
CA ASN A 56 -2.65 21.59 -0.54
C ASN A 56 -3.30 20.92 -1.77
N PHE A 57 -3.04 19.65 -1.92
CA PHE A 57 -3.57 18.80 -2.97
C PHE A 57 -4.36 17.66 -2.30
N CYS A 58 -5.65 17.57 -2.68
CA CYS A 58 -6.57 16.55 -2.19
C CYS A 58 -7.28 15.90 -3.37
N GLU A 59 -7.38 14.60 -3.36
CA GLU A 59 -8.02 13.82 -4.40
C GLU A 59 -9.18 12.99 -3.83
N GLU A 60 -10.30 12.95 -4.58
CA GLU A 60 -11.46 12.18 -4.16
C GLU A 60 -11.13 10.69 -4.12
N GLY A 61 -11.38 10.07 -2.98
CA GLY A 61 -11.06 8.66 -2.77
C GLY A 61 -9.62 8.37 -2.37
N GLU A 62 -8.76 9.39 -2.26
CA GLU A 62 -7.39 9.25 -1.77
C GLU A 62 -7.16 10.09 -0.50
N GLY A 63 -7.69 11.30 -0.48
CA GLY A 63 -7.50 12.26 0.59
C GLY A 63 -6.48 13.34 0.22
N CYS A 64 -5.97 14.02 1.23
CA CYS A 64 -5.02 15.12 1.09
C CYS A 64 -3.61 14.64 1.40
N HIS A 65 -2.61 15.18 0.69
CA HIS A 65 -1.25 14.69 0.65
C HIS A 65 -0.28 15.54 1.48
N TRP A 66 0.49 14.91 2.36
CA TRP A 66 1.64 15.49 3.07
C TRP A 66 2.90 14.76 2.62
N LEU A 67 3.73 15.43 1.85
CA LEU A 67 4.99 14.90 1.30
C LEU A 67 6.17 15.22 2.21
N LYS A 68 7.07 14.25 2.39
CA LYS A 68 8.41 14.46 2.96
C LYS A 68 9.47 14.43 1.85
N PRO A 69 9.89 15.59 1.32
CA PRO A 69 10.79 15.65 0.15
C PRO A 69 12.15 14.98 0.36
N GLU A 70 12.62 14.90 1.62
CA GLU A 70 13.89 14.27 1.97
C GLU A 70 13.94 12.77 1.72
N LEU A 71 12.76 12.11 1.60
CA LEU A 71 12.63 10.69 1.35
C LEU A 71 12.52 10.34 -0.14
N LEU A 72 12.42 11.35 -1.02
CA LEU A 72 12.30 11.11 -2.46
C LEU A 72 13.57 10.51 -3.04
N ASP A 73 13.63 9.19 -3.10
CA ASP A 73 14.72 8.42 -3.68
C ASP A 73 14.17 7.18 -4.44
N ASN A 74 14.95 6.12 -4.60
CA ASN A 74 14.52 4.87 -5.20
C ASN A 74 14.62 3.68 -4.22
N VAL A 75 14.63 3.95 -2.93
CA VAL A 75 14.75 2.93 -1.88
C VAL A 75 13.41 2.76 -1.18
N PHE A 76 12.81 1.58 -1.33
CA PHE A 76 11.59 1.25 -0.59
C PHE A 76 11.92 0.92 0.88
N ASP A 77 11.43 1.73 1.82
CA ASP A 77 11.46 1.45 3.26
C ASP A 77 10.03 1.50 3.83
N PRO A 78 9.45 0.37 4.26
CA PRO A 78 8.12 0.33 4.84
C PRO A 78 7.92 1.30 6.02
N SER A 79 9.00 1.67 6.71
CA SER A 79 8.96 2.55 7.87
C SER A 79 9.03 4.04 7.53
N GLN A 80 9.28 4.39 6.28
CA GLN A 80 9.55 5.75 5.83
C GLN A 80 8.75 6.10 4.56
N PRO A 81 7.41 6.09 4.61
CA PRO A 81 6.62 6.49 3.46
C PRO A 81 6.89 7.95 3.11
N GLU A 82 7.02 8.24 1.84
CA GLU A 82 7.24 9.58 1.30
C GLU A 82 6.04 10.49 1.51
N ILE A 83 4.81 9.91 1.44
CA ILE A 83 3.55 10.64 1.57
C ILE A 83 2.70 10.03 2.69
N LEU A 84 2.05 10.90 3.44
CA LEU A 84 0.96 10.58 4.37
C LEU A 84 -0.34 11.11 3.80
N LEU A 85 -1.38 10.28 3.78
CA LEU A 85 -2.71 10.64 3.29
C LEU A 85 -3.66 10.89 4.45
N TYR A 86 -4.27 12.07 4.45
CA TYR A 86 -5.20 12.51 5.46
C TYR A 86 -6.57 12.85 4.86
N VAL A 87 -7.60 12.70 5.66
CA VAL A 87 -8.93 13.25 5.37
C VAL A 87 -9.33 14.26 6.44
N PRO A 88 -10.17 15.27 6.12
CA PRO A 88 -10.71 16.18 7.13
C PRO A 88 -11.43 15.42 8.26
N ASP A 89 -11.27 15.90 9.49
CA ASP A 89 -11.94 15.35 10.69
C ASP A 89 -12.32 16.50 11.63
N GLY A 90 -13.44 17.17 11.35
CA GLY A 90 -13.81 18.43 11.98
C GLY A 90 -12.80 19.52 11.69
N ASP A 91 -12.23 20.13 12.75
CA ASP A 91 -11.18 21.15 12.65
C ASP A 91 -9.76 20.54 12.57
N SER A 92 -9.64 19.23 12.36
CA SER A 92 -8.38 18.50 12.34
C SER A 92 -8.26 17.58 11.14
N TRP A 93 -7.24 16.72 11.14
CA TRP A 93 -6.94 15.74 10.11
C TRP A 93 -6.86 14.34 10.69
N ARG A 94 -7.38 13.36 9.94
CA ARG A 94 -7.28 11.95 10.28
C ARG A 94 -6.40 11.24 9.27
N LEU A 95 -5.31 10.63 9.74
CA LEU A 95 -4.46 9.77 8.92
C LEU A 95 -5.24 8.54 8.46
N VAL A 96 -5.26 8.27 7.18
CA VAL A 96 -6.02 7.16 6.58
C VAL A 96 -5.14 6.16 5.84
N ALA A 97 -4.11 6.64 5.15
CA ALA A 97 -3.20 5.81 4.38
C ALA A 97 -1.79 6.39 4.37
N VAL A 98 -0.88 5.63 3.81
CA VAL A 98 0.45 6.07 3.42
C VAL A 98 0.65 5.80 1.94
N GLU A 99 1.56 6.52 1.33
CA GLU A 99 1.91 6.30 -0.06
C GLU A 99 3.43 6.36 -0.21
N TYR A 100 3.94 5.34 -0.91
CA TYR A 100 5.34 5.28 -1.30
C TYR A 100 5.44 5.82 -2.73
N VAL A 101 6.38 6.71 -2.96
CA VAL A 101 6.57 7.30 -4.28
C VAL A 101 8.04 7.29 -4.69
N VAL A 102 8.29 6.99 -5.97
CA VAL A 102 9.63 7.02 -6.56
C VAL A 102 9.58 7.85 -7.85
N PRO A 103 10.43 8.87 -7.99
CA PRO A 103 10.51 9.62 -9.25
C PRO A 103 10.79 8.70 -10.43
N LEU A 104 10.01 8.82 -11.52
CA LEU A 104 10.19 8.01 -12.75
C LEU A 104 11.62 8.12 -13.31
N SER A 105 12.27 9.26 -13.10
CA SER A 105 13.66 9.48 -13.51
C SER A 105 14.66 8.56 -12.79
N LEU A 106 14.32 8.05 -11.61
CA LEU A 106 15.14 7.14 -10.81
C LEU A 106 14.83 5.67 -11.08
N SER A 107 13.66 5.36 -11.67
CA SER A 107 13.26 4.00 -12.07
C SER A 107 12.51 4.01 -13.41
N PRO A 108 13.17 4.39 -14.51
CA PRO A 108 12.51 4.63 -15.79
C PRO A 108 11.99 3.32 -16.41
N GLY A 109 10.65 3.25 -16.57
CA GLY A 109 9.96 2.15 -17.24
C GLY A 109 9.95 0.82 -16.47
N VAL A 110 10.41 0.81 -15.23
CA VAL A 110 10.42 -0.39 -14.36
C VAL A 110 9.86 0.01 -13.01
N ALA A 111 8.80 -0.67 -12.56
CA ALA A 111 8.25 -0.45 -11.22
C ALA A 111 9.32 -0.71 -10.14
N PRO A 112 9.39 0.12 -9.08
CA PRO A 112 10.32 -0.08 -7.97
C PRO A 112 10.08 -1.40 -7.23
N GLU A 113 11.02 -1.80 -6.37
CA GLU A 113 10.76 -2.81 -5.35
C GLU A 113 9.70 -2.29 -4.36
N GLY A 114 8.86 -3.19 -3.84
CA GLY A 114 7.81 -2.89 -2.89
C GLY A 114 7.74 -3.94 -1.78
N PHE A 115 6.54 -4.19 -1.28
CA PHE A 115 6.31 -5.25 -0.31
C PHE A 115 6.58 -6.63 -0.92
N LEU A 116 7.15 -7.53 -0.13
CA LEU A 116 7.41 -8.89 -0.60
C LEU A 116 6.11 -9.64 -0.90
N GLY A 117 5.97 -10.14 -2.12
CA GLY A 117 4.80 -10.86 -2.60
C GLY A 117 4.18 -10.22 -3.83
N ASN A 118 2.90 -10.49 -4.08
CA ASN A 118 2.19 -10.03 -5.27
C ASN A 118 0.92 -9.24 -4.92
N ALA A 119 0.83 -8.75 -3.68
CA ALA A 119 -0.37 -8.08 -3.20
C ALA A 119 -0.37 -6.57 -3.45
N ASP A 120 0.81 -5.97 -3.58
CA ASP A 120 0.99 -4.55 -3.86
C ASP A 120 1.12 -4.28 -5.37
N HIS A 121 0.76 -3.06 -5.76
CA HIS A 121 0.75 -2.64 -7.16
C HIS A 121 1.28 -1.22 -7.29
N TRP A 122 2.50 -1.08 -7.79
CA TRP A 122 3.02 0.21 -8.23
C TRP A 122 2.32 0.67 -9.50
N ARG A 123 1.98 1.95 -9.55
CA ARG A 123 1.38 2.60 -10.71
C ARG A 123 2.21 3.82 -11.12
N GLU A 124 2.30 4.08 -12.42
CA GLU A 124 2.72 5.41 -12.88
C GLU A 124 1.58 6.38 -12.60
N ASP A 125 1.89 7.56 -12.06
CA ASP A 125 0.88 8.57 -11.77
C ASP A 125 0.10 8.94 -13.03
N SER A 126 -1.23 9.09 -12.88
CA SER A 126 -2.13 9.43 -13.97
C SER A 126 -2.13 10.91 -14.32
N GLU A 127 -1.60 11.76 -13.45
CA GLU A 127 -1.61 13.21 -13.54
C GLU A 127 -0.37 13.78 -14.24
N GLY A 128 0.62 12.93 -14.54
CA GLY A 128 1.84 13.32 -15.23
C GLY A 128 2.83 14.08 -14.36
N VAL A 129 2.76 13.89 -13.04
CA VAL A 129 3.73 14.47 -12.09
C VAL A 129 5.09 13.78 -12.21
N GLY A 130 5.14 12.57 -12.77
CA GLY A 130 6.37 11.82 -13.04
C GLY A 130 6.81 10.96 -11.87
N LEU A 131 5.88 10.28 -11.22
CA LEU A 131 6.11 9.39 -10.09
C LEU A 131 5.64 7.96 -10.38
N TRP A 132 6.29 6.99 -9.74
CA TRP A 132 5.69 5.73 -9.36
C TRP A 132 5.00 5.90 -8.01
N GLU A 133 3.82 5.33 -7.85
CA GLU A 133 2.99 5.45 -6.65
C GLU A 133 2.53 4.08 -6.17
N LEU A 134 2.56 3.89 -4.85
CA LEU A 134 2.04 2.70 -4.16
C LEU A 134 1.28 3.13 -2.91
N THR A 135 -0.04 3.18 -3.01
CA THR A 135 -0.93 3.52 -1.90
C THR A 135 -1.18 2.33 -0.97
N VAL A 136 -1.14 2.55 0.34
CA VAL A 136 -1.38 1.51 1.35
C VAL A 136 -2.34 2.02 2.43
N TRP A 137 -3.55 1.47 2.46
CA TRP A 137 -4.62 1.83 3.41
C TRP A 137 -4.38 1.19 4.78
N LEU A 138 -3.51 1.78 5.57
CA LEU A 138 -3.15 1.26 6.89
C LEU A 138 -4.21 1.54 7.95
N TRP A 139 -4.90 2.69 7.87
CA TRP A 139 -5.69 3.25 8.95
C TRP A 139 -7.18 3.39 8.64
N LEU A 140 -7.56 3.30 7.38
CA LEU A 140 -8.94 3.26 6.91
C LEU A 140 -9.14 2.01 6.05
N ASN A 141 -10.05 1.13 6.45
CA ASN A 141 -10.32 -0.07 5.65
C ASN A 141 -10.82 0.31 4.25
N ASN A 142 -10.13 -0.17 3.22
CA ASN A 142 -10.55 -0.05 1.84
C ASN A 142 -11.31 -1.32 1.41
N PRO A 143 -12.62 -1.24 1.07
CA PRO A 143 -13.36 -2.42 0.65
C PRO A 143 -12.89 -3.00 -0.70
N ASN A 144 -12.17 -2.20 -1.50
CA ASN A 144 -11.62 -2.63 -2.78
C ASN A 144 -10.29 -3.38 -2.63
N GLY A 145 -9.57 -3.15 -1.53
CA GLY A 145 -8.25 -3.76 -1.24
C GLY A 145 -7.31 -2.78 -0.55
N MET A 146 -6.39 -3.33 0.24
CA MET A 146 -5.44 -2.53 1.02
C MET A 146 -4.46 -1.74 0.14
N PHE A 147 -4.13 -2.25 -1.04
CA PHE A 147 -3.17 -1.67 -1.99
C PHE A 147 -3.85 -1.00 -3.19
N GLU A 148 -5.17 -0.85 -3.14
CA GLU A 148 -5.89 -0.13 -4.20
C GLU A 148 -5.77 1.38 -4.00
N GLN A 149 -5.60 2.11 -5.10
CA GLN A 149 -5.40 3.55 -5.09
C GLN A 149 -6.58 4.27 -4.42
N HIS A 150 -7.79 4.01 -4.89
CA HIS A 150 -8.98 4.72 -4.41
C HIS A 150 -9.74 3.91 -3.36
N ASN A 151 -10.12 4.59 -2.28
CA ASN A 151 -10.98 4.08 -1.22
C ASN A 151 -12.28 4.89 -1.19
N PRO A 152 -13.44 4.27 -1.47
CA PRO A 152 -14.72 5.00 -1.47
C PRO A 152 -15.11 5.55 -0.09
N ARG A 153 -14.37 5.20 0.96
CA ARG A 153 -14.56 5.72 2.32
C ARG A 153 -13.68 6.93 2.65
N ALA A 154 -12.77 7.29 1.76
CA ALA A 154 -11.89 8.45 1.87
C ALA A 154 -12.43 9.64 1.07
N GLY A 155 -13.75 9.77 0.95
CA GLY A 155 -14.39 10.92 0.33
C GLY A 155 -14.03 12.21 1.06
N SER A 156 -13.81 13.28 0.32
CA SER A 156 -13.82 14.64 0.83
C SER A 156 -15.26 15.02 1.17
N GLU A 157 -15.58 15.17 2.46
CA GLU A 157 -16.80 15.89 2.85
C GLU A 157 -16.61 17.40 2.66
#